data_eab1a098fbd19da0c2956d93de1f69fd
#
_entry.id   eab1a098fbd19da0c2956d93de1f69fd
#
_cell.length_a   1.000
_cell.length_b   1.000
_cell.length_c   1.000
_cell.angle_alpha   90.00
_cell.angle_beta   90.00
_cell.angle_gamma   90.00
#
_symmetry.space_group_name_H-M   'P 1'
#
loop_
_entity.id
_entity.type
_entity.pdbx_description
1 polymer ?
#
loop_
_entity_poly.entity_id
_entity_poly.type
_entity_poly.pdbx_seq_one_letter_code
_entity_poly.pdbx_strand_id
1 'polypeptide(L)'
;HVVEVGGANTFGESIRSVKMGGHVALIGILGGASINEILLPRIFLKQIRISGIAMASRASQEAMVDYLDNSSIRPIISHTFDLESLSEAFKLQMSNGHFGKIGITVCN
;
A
#
# COMPACT_ATOMS: atom_id res chain seq x y z
N HIS A 1 -0.76 -14.74 3.66
CA HIS A 1 -0.34 -13.39 3.90
C HIS A 1 -1.20 -12.43 3.08
N VAL A 2 -1.74 -11.39 3.69
CA VAL A 2 -2.54 -10.37 3.01
C VAL A 2 -1.91 -9.01 3.27
N VAL A 3 -1.75 -8.21 2.22
CA VAL A 3 -1.33 -6.80 2.28
C VAL A 3 -2.59 -5.96 2.14
N GLU A 4 -3.03 -5.36 3.24
CA GLU A 4 -4.26 -4.58 3.33
C GLU A 4 -3.96 -3.09 3.18
N VAL A 5 -4.37 -2.52 2.06
CA VAL A 5 -4.14 -1.10 1.74
C VAL A 5 -5.43 -0.28 1.65
N GLY A 6 -6.57 -0.94 1.53
CA GLY A 6 -7.86 -0.28 1.33
C GLY A 6 -8.50 0.23 2.62
N GLY A 7 -8.26 -0.42 3.75
CA GLY A 7 -8.85 -0.02 5.03
C GLY A 7 -10.31 -0.48 5.18
N ALA A 8 -11.20 0.42 5.64
CA ALA A 8 -12.56 0.08 6.05
C ALA A 8 -13.34 -0.73 5.01
N ASN A 9 -13.21 -0.39 3.74
CA ASN A 9 -13.99 -1.03 2.67
C ASN A 9 -13.51 -2.44 2.29
N THR A 10 -12.26 -2.80 2.60
CA THR A 10 -11.64 -4.07 2.17
C THR A 10 -11.19 -4.96 3.32
N PHE A 11 -11.05 -4.42 4.53
CA PHE A 11 -10.54 -5.15 5.68
C PHE A 11 -11.34 -6.42 6.00
N GLY A 12 -12.68 -6.34 5.89
CA GLY A 12 -13.55 -7.50 6.08
C GLY A 12 -13.24 -8.66 5.12
N GLU A 13 -12.94 -8.35 3.86
CA GLU A 13 -12.54 -9.34 2.85
C GLU A 13 -11.14 -9.89 3.14
N SER A 14 -10.23 -9.05 3.59
CA SER A 14 -8.89 -9.45 4.02
C SER A 14 -8.94 -10.49 5.15
N ILE A 15 -9.81 -10.28 6.16
CA ILE A 15 -10.05 -11.24 7.24
C ILE A 15 -10.70 -12.52 6.72
N ARG A 16 -11.59 -12.44 5.71
CA ARG A 16 -12.21 -13.62 5.11
C ARG A 16 -11.21 -14.46 4.31
N SER A 17 -10.37 -13.80 3.53
CA SER A 17 -9.44 -14.46 2.58
C SER A 17 -8.19 -15.05 3.23
N VAL A 18 -7.70 -14.45 4.32
CA VAL A 18 -6.49 -14.94 4.99
C VAL A 18 -6.70 -16.36 5.53
N LYS A 19 -5.70 -17.22 5.34
CA LYS A 19 -5.73 -18.61 5.85
C LYS A 19 -5.60 -18.66 7.39
N MET A 20 -5.92 -19.82 7.96
CA MET A 20 -5.67 -20.11 9.38
C MET A 20 -4.19 -19.91 9.74
N GLY A 21 -3.90 -19.28 10.88
CA GLY A 21 -2.56 -18.89 11.30
C GLY A 21 -1.91 -17.80 10.45
N GLY A 22 -2.65 -17.23 9.48
CA GLY A 22 -2.12 -16.28 8.53
C GLY A 22 -1.90 -14.88 9.12
N HIS A 23 -1.41 -13.98 8.30
CA HIS A 23 -1.04 -12.62 8.70
C HIS A 23 -1.66 -11.59 7.75
N VAL A 24 -2.23 -10.55 8.35
CA VAL A 24 -2.71 -9.35 7.64
C VAL A 24 -1.79 -8.19 8.00
N ALA A 25 -1.10 -7.64 7.02
CA ALA A 25 -0.31 -6.42 7.14
C ALA A 25 -1.22 -5.23 6.79
N LEU A 26 -1.68 -4.49 7.78
CA LEU A 26 -2.53 -3.32 7.61
C LEU A 26 -1.64 -2.09 7.35
N ILE A 27 -1.62 -1.63 6.09
CA ILE A 27 -0.71 -0.59 5.61
C ILE A 27 -1.47 0.69 5.29
N GLY A 28 -2.70 0.59 4.75
CA GLY A 28 -3.43 1.74 4.26
C GLY A 28 -4.89 1.80 4.70
N ILE A 29 -5.44 2.99 4.56
CA ILE A 29 -6.81 3.34 4.96
C ILE A 29 -7.53 4.12 3.85
N LEU A 30 -7.17 3.88 2.58
CA LEU A 30 -7.67 4.64 1.43
C LEU A 30 -9.20 4.62 1.28
N GLY A 31 -9.83 3.51 1.64
CA GLY A 31 -11.28 3.34 1.60
C GLY A 31 -12.00 3.65 2.93
N GLY A 32 -11.29 4.28 3.88
CA GLY A 32 -11.85 4.67 5.17
C GLY A 32 -11.00 4.23 6.35
N ALA A 33 -11.04 5.03 7.42
CA ALA A 33 -10.23 4.84 8.63
C ALA A 33 -10.96 4.11 9.76
N SER A 34 -12.28 3.94 9.66
CA SER A 34 -13.10 3.35 10.71
C SER A 34 -13.96 2.22 10.18
N ILE A 35 -14.05 1.13 10.93
CA ILE A 35 -14.87 -0.03 10.62
C ILE A 35 -15.92 -0.16 11.71
N ASN A 36 -17.20 -0.16 11.34
CA ASN A 36 -18.29 -0.28 12.30
C ASN A 36 -18.44 -1.70 12.85
N GLU A 37 -18.11 -2.71 12.05
CA GLU A 37 -18.25 -4.11 12.44
C GLU A 37 -17.02 -4.92 12.04
N ILE A 38 -16.43 -5.59 13.03
CA ILE A 38 -15.36 -6.56 12.82
C ILE A 38 -15.87 -7.92 13.28
N LEU A 39 -15.75 -8.93 12.42
CA LEU A 39 -16.10 -10.31 12.75
C LEU A 39 -15.02 -10.96 13.64
N LEU A 40 -14.99 -10.58 14.91
CA LEU A 40 -14.02 -11.09 15.89
C LEU A 40 -13.89 -12.62 15.90
N PRO A 41 -14.99 -13.42 15.81
CA PRO A 41 -14.88 -14.88 15.75
C PRO A 41 -13.98 -15.37 14.61
N ARG A 42 -13.98 -14.69 13.46
CA ARG A 42 -13.10 -15.07 12.35
C ARG A 42 -11.62 -14.85 12.66
N ILE A 43 -11.30 -13.79 13.41
CA ILE A 43 -9.92 -13.47 13.78
C ILE A 43 -9.40 -14.52 14.77
N PHE A 44 -10.13 -14.78 15.87
CA PHE A 44 -9.61 -15.69 16.88
C PHE A 44 -9.69 -17.17 16.47
N LEU A 45 -10.77 -17.62 15.81
CA LEU A 45 -10.88 -19.01 15.36
C LEU A 45 -9.84 -19.37 14.28
N LYS A 46 -9.51 -18.42 13.42
CA LYS A 46 -8.44 -18.60 12.42
C LYS A 46 -7.06 -18.29 12.97
N GLN A 47 -6.94 -17.81 14.23
CA GLN A 47 -5.65 -17.40 14.84
C GLN A 47 -4.90 -16.38 13.95
N ILE A 48 -5.61 -15.41 13.41
CA ILE A 48 -5.04 -14.41 12.50
C ILE A 48 -4.16 -13.45 13.29
N ARG A 49 -2.98 -13.12 12.74
CA ARG A 49 -2.14 -12.04 13.21
C ARG A 49 -2.39 -10.81 12.36
N ILE A 50 -2.58 -9.66 13.00
CA ILE A 50 -2.77 -8.37 12.33
C ILE A 50 -1.67 -7.44 12.82
N SER A 51 -0.91 -6.86 11.89
CA SER A 51 0.14 -5.88 12.19
C SER A 51 -0.13 -4.58 11.46
N GLY A 52 -0.20 -3.48 12.20
CA GLY A 52 -0.22 -2.14 11.63
C GLY A 52 1.19 -1.73 11.17
N ILE A 53 1.30 -1.20 9.97
CA ILE A 53 2.55 -0.73 9.37
C ILE A 53 2.30 0.67 8.82
N ALA A 54 2.78 1.69 9.50
CA ALA A 54 2.62 3.09 9.07
C ALA A 54 3.75 3.53 8.14
N MET A 55 4.98 3.30 8.55
CA MET A 55 6.18 3.69 7.82
C MET A 55 7.37 2.85 8.27
N ALA A 56 8.49 3.00 7.57
CA ALA A 56 9.73 2.32 7.91
C ALA A 56 10.85 3.31 8.23
N SER A 57 11.96 2.82 8.78
CA SER A 57 13.13 3.62 9.07
C SER A 57 13.94 3.93 7.80
N ARG A 58 14.84 4.90 7.89
CA ARG A 58 15.82 5.18 6.85
C ARG A 58 16.63 3.93 6.47
N ALA A 59 17.07 3.17 7.46
CA ALA A 59 17.82 1.92 7.21
C ALA A 59 17.01 0.91 6.38
N SER A 60 15.69 0.82 6.62
CA SER A 60 14.81 -0.04 5.81
C SER A 60 14.67 0.47 4.38
N GLN A 61 14.66 1.79 4.20
CA GLN A 61 14.63 2.39 2.86
C GLN A 61 15.94 2.14 2.11
N GLU A 62 17.08 2.31 2.75
CA GLU A 62 18.39 2.03 2.17
C GLU A 62 18.50 0.56 1.76
N ALA A 63 18.09 -0.37 2.63
CA ALA A 63 18.05 -1.80 2.30
C ALA A 63 17.11 -2.12 1.14
N MET A 64 15.98 -1.42 1.01
CA MET A 64 15.07 -1.57 -0.13
C MET A 64 15.73 -1.09 -1.42
N VAL A 65 16.44 0.05 -1.40
CA VAL A 65 17.16 0.58 -2.57
C VAL A 65 18.25 -0.40 -3.00
N ASP A 66 19.06 -0.86 -2.07
CA ASP A 66 20.12 -1.87 -2.35
C ASP A 66 19.52 -3.15 -2.96
N TYR A 67 18.38 -3.60 -2.46
CA TYR A 67 17.69 -4.77 -3.02
C TYR A 67 17.21 -4.50 -4.46
N LEU A 68 16.62 -3.35 -4.72
CA LEU A 68 16.14 -2.98 -6.07
C LEU A 68 17.29 -2.87 -7.06
N ASP A 69 18.41 -2.27 -6.65
CA ASP A 69 19.60 -2.11 -7.50
C ASP A 69 20.20 -3.46 -7.91
N ASN A 70 20.18 -4.43 -6.99
CA ASN A 70 20.69 -5.78 -7.21
C ASN A 70 19.65 -6.77 -7.76
N SER A 71 18.44 -6.33 -8.07
CA SER A 71 17.35 -7.15 -8.61
C SER A 71 16.95 -6.72 -10.02
N SER A 72 16.14 -7.54 -10.68
CA SER A 72 15.48 -7.19 -11.94
C SER A 72 14.18 -6.42 -11.77
N ILE A 73 13.76 -6.16 -10.52
CA ILE A 73 12.52 -5.45 -10.23
C ILE A 73 12.69 -3.97 -10.55
N ARG A 74 11.78 -3.44 -11.35
CA ARG A 74 11.71 -2.00 -11.62
C ARG A 74 10.29 -1.50 -11.34
N PRO A 75 10.12 -0.40 -10.59
CA PRO A 75 8.83 0.23 -10.41
C PRO A 75 8.23 0.64 -11.75
N ILE A 76 6.93 0.41 -11.91
CA ILE A 76 6.20 0.88 -13.09
C ILE A 76 5.93 2.37 -12.90
N ILE A 77 6.45 3.21 -13.78
CA ILE A 77 6.14 4.64 -13.86
C ILE A 77 5.24 4.83 -15.07
N SER A 78 3.96 5.09 -14.83
CA SER A 78 2.97 5.19 -15.90
C SER A 78 2.94 6.55 -16.56
N HIS A 79 3.26 7.60 -15.82
CA HIS A 79 3.26 8.99 -16.28
C HIS A 79 4.45 9.72 -15.67
N THR A 80 5.02 10.63 -16.45
CA THR A 80 6.08 11.54 -15.97
C THR A 80 5.66 12.97 -16.31
N PHE A 81 5.82 13.88 -15.36
CA PHE A 81 5.55 15.30 -15.50
C PHE A 81 6.80 16.10 -15.14
N ASP A 82 6.92 17.28 -15.72
CA ASP A 82 7.91 18.27 -15.31
C ASP A 82 7.43 18.96 -14.03
N LEU A 83 8.34 19.58 -13.29
CA LEU A 83 8.03 20.23 -12.01
C LEU A 83 6.96 21.33 -12.18
N GLU A 84 6.97 22.04 -13.31
CA GLU A 84 5.99 23.07 -13.65
C GLU A 84 4.57 22.51 -13.79
N SER A 85 4.45 21.24 -14.14
CA SER A 85 3.18 20.52 -14.33
C SER A 85 2.76 19.71 -13.09
N LEU A 86 3.34 19.99 -11.92
CA LEU A 86 3.08 19.25 -10.67
C LEU A 86 1.60 19.22 -10.29
N SER A 87 0.85 20.30 -10.58
CA SER A 87 -0.60 20.35 -10.31
C SER A 87 -1.39 19.32 -11.13
N GLU A 88 -0.98 19.05 -12.35
CA GLU A 88 -1.62 18.05 -13.21
C GLU A 88 -1.30 16.62 -12.72
N ALA A 89 -0.07 16.40 -12.25
CA ALA A 89 0.32 15.14 -11.63
C ALA A 89 -0.57 14.82 -10.40
N PHE A 90 -0.82 15.81 -9.54
CA PHE A 90 -1.73 15.63 -8.39
C PHE A 90 -3.18 15.39 -8.82
N LYS A 91 -3.68 16.09 -9.83
CA LYS A 91 -5.03 15.84 -10.36
C LYS A 91 -5.17 14.40 -10.88
N LEU A 92 -4.18 13.92 -11.61
CA LEU A 92 -4.15 12.53 -12.09
C LEU A 92 -4.11 11.54 -10.90
N GLN A 93 -3.29 11.81 -9.88
CA GLN A 93 -3.23 10.97 -8.68
C GLN A 93 -4.58 10.91 -7.96
N MET A 94 -5.22 12.05 -7.76
CA MET A 94 -6.51 12.14 -7.08
C MET A 94 -7.65 11.46 -7.85
N SER A 95 -7.59 11.46 -9.18
CA SER A 95 -8.58 10.77 -10.03
C SER A 95 -8.41 9.25 -10.06
N ASN A 96 -7.34 8.70 -9.46
CA ASN A 96 -6.94 7.29 -9.61
C ASN A 96 -6.78 6.83 -11.07
N GLY A 97 -6.52 7.76 -11.99
CA GLY A 97 -6.38 7.50 -13.42
C GLY A 97 -5.03 6.92 -13.84
N HIS A 98 -4.16 6.58 -12.91
CA HIS A 98 -2.83 6.05 -13.17
C HIS A 98 -2.67 4.61 -12.67
N PHE A 99 -1.69 3.89 -13.23
CA PHE A 99 -1.25 2.59 -12.76
C PHE A 99 0.23 2.64 -12.38
N GLY A 100 0.58 2.16 -11.17
CA GLY A 100 1.95 2.23 -10.67
C GLY A 100 2.29 3.60 -10.06
N LYS A 101 3.35 4.22 -10.52
CA LYS A 101 3.86 5.50 -9.99
C LYS A 101 3.76 6.62 -11.01
N ILE A 102 3.62 7.83 -10.49
CA ILE A 102 3.76 9.08 -11.24
C ILE A 102 5.14 9.65 -10.92
N GLY A 103 5.96 9.85 -11.93
CA GLY A 103 7.28 10.46 -11.82
C GLY A 103 7.23 11.98 -11.98
N ILE A 104 8.12 12.69 -11.30
CA ILE A 104 8.34 14.13 -11.50
C ILE A 104 9.80 14.35 -11.86
N THR A 105 10.04 15.02 -12.98
CA THR A 105 11.38 15.48 -13.39
C THR A 105 11.65 16.82 -12.72
N VAL A 106 12.66 16.89 -11.88
CA VAL A 106 12.99 18.10 -11.09
C VAL A 106 14.04 18.97 -11.80
N CYS A 107 14.89 18.37 -12.59
CA CYS A 107 15.92 19.06 -13.40
C CYS A 107 16.19 18.27 -14.69
N ASN A 108 16.48 18.99 -15.74
CA ASN A 108 16.94 18.46 -17.03
C ASN A 108 18.45 18.26 -17.04
#